data_878d266b48a0cea61037e47e6464a081
#
_entry.id   878d266b48a0cea61037e47e6464a081
#
_cell.length_a   1.000
_cell.length_b   1.000
_cell.length_c   1.000
_cell.angle_alpha   90.00
_cell.angle_beta   90.00
_cell.angle_gamma   90.00
#
_symmetry.space_group_name_H-M   'P 1'
#
loop_
_entity.id
_entity.type
_entity.pdbx_description
1 polymer ?
#
loop_
_entity_poly.entity_id
_entity_poly.type
_entity_poly.pdbx_seq_one_letter_code
_entity_poly.pdbx_strand_id
1 'polypeptide(L)'
;MKRREFCKLVAAAAAATAVPAGAASESTEPAAQAASAAPANAPAFNRLTQHYAEFCATPADQRVFYALLDGKIVTQKLDDATWKPTAWGDPPPLPIPGGSWDGVPMAAPIAGLAGEGPYQPTWDSLLQYEAPDWYRDAKFGIWAHWSPQCVPEDGDWYGRNMYIEGNPQNLFQLDHYGPPSRFGYKDLCAQWTLLNWDPDALIDRYKKAGARFFIALANHHDGFDTWASKHQPWNAGSSGPHRDVVGAWAKAARAQGLRLGVTVHQARNWWWFQPSHGADSTGPLAGVPYDGALYAPQGKDQWWQGLDPQRLYSAKHPYDALPDVSYVMNFYDRTRDLIDQHDPDLLYFDNPRVPLGWGGMNLAAYFYNHNLQTHGGRLEAVLTGKEMPPQLRKALVADIERGLSSNIMPHAWQSETCIGNWHYDRALFNRPGQYGGYLPPRDVIHWLIDTVSKNGTFILNIPGKPDGTIDSKEIAVLDGIAAWMQTNGEAIYDTRPWKTFGEGPHAINAGSFQGNSISALGAEDVRFTRNKAGTVIYAFFLGWPKAPAIVKALGASAPTNPGKIGNVQLIGTDQRVKWQQRAEGLRVELPDSYRPAVDYAAALKIALA
;
A
#
# COMPACT_ATOMS: atom_id res chain seq x y z
N MET A 1 -5.66 3.00 29.56
CA MET A 1 -4.19 2.96 29.41
C MET A 1 -3.75 4.13 28.54
N LYS A 2 -2.81 4.96 28.94
CA LYS A 2 -2.44 6.17 28.18
C LYS A 2 -1.67 5.79 26.91
N ARG A 3 -2.02 6.38 25.75
CA ARG A 3 -1.42 6.17 24.42
C ARG A 3 0.12 6.04 24.36
N ARG A 4 0.85 6.61 25.32
CA ARG A 4 2.32 6.53 25.43
C ARG A 4 2.86 5.13 25.77
N GLU A 5 2.08 4.30 26.42
CA GLU A 5 2.48 2.92 26.77
C GLU A 5 2.21 1.95 25.61
N PHE A 6 1.20 2.22 24.80
CA PHE A 6 0.90 1.46 23.60
C PHE A 6 2.04 1.51 22.56
N CYS A 7 2.60 2.69 22.30
CA CYS A 7 3.76 2.81 21.39
C CYS A 7 5.03 2.12 21.92
N LYS A 8 5.16 1.96 23.24
CA LYS A 8 6.30 1.23 23.85
C LYS A 8 6.15 -0.29 23.75
N LEU A 9 4.92 -0.82 23.79
CA LEU A 9 4.68 -2.25 23.62
C LEU A 9 4.92 -2.74 22.19
N VAL A 10 4.54 -1.95 21.19
CA VAL A 10 4.79 -2.28 19.77
C VAL A 10 6.29 -2.25 19.44
N ALA A 11 7.05 -1.35 20.06
CA ALA A 11 8.51 -1.28 19.88
C ALA A 11 9.26 -2.44 20.57
N ALA A 12 8.71 -2.99 21.66
CA ALA A 12 9.35 -4.09 22.40
C ALA A 12 9.17 -5.47 21.74
N ALA A 13 8.12 -5.67 20.94
CA ALA A 13 7.88 -6.94 20.23
C ALA A 13 8.78 -7.13 19.00
N ALA A 14 9.37 -6.06 18.46
CA ALA A 14 10.25 -6.11 17.29
C ALA A 14 11.74 -6.39 17.64
N ALA A 15 12.11 -6.43 18.93
CA ALA A 15 13.51 -6.50 19.35
C ALA A 15 14.00 -7.91 19.77
N ALA A 16 13.20 -8.94 19.65
CA ALA A 16 13.54 -10.28 20.16
C ALA A 16 13.49 -11.38 19.09
N THR A 17 14.35 -11.32 18.06
CA THR A 17 14.86 -12.53 17.37
C THR A 17 16.07 -12.18 16.48
N ALA A 18 17.25 -12.13 17.09
CA ALA A 18 18.49 -12.29 16.36
C ALA A 18 19.04 -13.69 16.63
N VAL A 19 19.10 -14.55 15.65
CA VAL A 19 19.77 -15.85 15.68
C VAL A 19 21.02 -15.77 14.80
N PRO A 20 22.19 -16.28 15.26
CA PRO A 20 23.45 -16.12 14.54
C PRO A 20 23.58 -17.07 13.34
N ALA A 21 24.26 -16.59 12.31
CA ALA A 21 24.57 -17.30 11.08
C ALA A 21 25.52 -18.48 11.34
N GLY A 22 25.10 -19.67 10.96
CA GLY A 22 25.93 -20.86 10.80
C GLY A 22 26.26 -21.12 9.34
N ALA A 23 27.49 -21.52 9.06
CA ALA A 23 28.08 -21.69 7.75
C ALA A 23 27.39 -22.75 6.88
N ALA A 24 27.20 -22.44 5.60
CA ALA A 24 26.69 -23.34 4.58
C ALA A 24 27.83 -24.17 3.97
N SER A 25 27.65 -25.47 3.86
CA SER A 25 28.43 -26.38 3.02
C SER A 25 27.71 -26.57 1.69
N GLU A 26 28.45 -26.39 0.59
CA GLU A 26 28.00 -26.67 -0.78
C GLU A 26 27.75 -28.18 -0.97
N SER A 27 26.61 -28.52 -1.57
CA SER A 27 26.41 -29.79 -2.23
C SER A 27 25.68 -29.57 -3.56
N THR A 28 26.38 -29.92 -4.64
CA THR A 28 25.89 -29.94 -6.02
C THR A 28 25.03 -31.19 -6.25
N GLU A 29 23.79 -31.00 -6.74
CA GLU A 29 23.04 -32.06 -7.38
C GLU A 29 22.35 -31.58 -8.66
N PRO A 30 22.11 -32.45 -9.65
CA PRO A 30 21.81 -32.06 -11.02
C PRO A 30 20.34 -31.78 -11.26
N ALA A 31 20.08 -30.86 -12.21
CA ALA A 31 18.76 -30.48 -12.67
C ALA A 31 17.99 -31.68 -13.26
N ALA A 32 16.88 -32.02 -12.61
CA ALA A 32 15.88 -32.94 -13.15
C ALA A 32 14.81 -32.14 -13.90
N GLN A 33 14.65 -32.41 -15.19
CA GLN A 33 13.53 -31.96 -16.01
C GLN A 33 12.22 -32.46 -15.42
N ALA A 34 11.38 -31.54 -14.93
CA ALA A 34 10.02 -31.86 -14.51
C ALA A 34 9.10 -31.85 -15.73
N ALA A 35 8.70 -33.02 -16.18
CA ALA A 35 7.62 -33.18 -17.12
C ALA A 35 6.29 -32.75 -16.47
N SER A 36 5.51 -31.93 -17.18
CA SER A 36 4.18 -31.49 -16.77
C SER A 36 3.20 -32.69 -16.80
N ALA A 37 2.93 -33.28 -15.65
CA ALA A 37 1.80 -34.17 -15.46
C ALA A 37 0.57 -33.36 -15.00
N ALA A 38 -0.50 -33.39 -15.75
CA ALA A 38 -1.80 -32.86 -15.32
C ALA A 38 -2.21 -33.51 -13.98
N PRO A 39 -2.75 -32.74 -13.02
CA PRO A 39 -3.07 -33.30 -11.71
C PRO A 39 -4.13 -34.38 -11.82
N ALA A 40 -3.89 -35.53 -11.20
CA ALA A 40 -4.77 -36.70 -11.18
C ALA A 40 -6.12 -36.51 -10.45
N ASN A 41 -6.47 -35.26 -10.06
CA ASN A 41 -7.67 -34.91 -9.31
C ASN A 41 -8.54 -33.85 -10.00
N ALA A 42 -8.69 -33.90 -11.33
CA ALA A 42 -9.57 -33.00 -12.08
C ALA A 42 -11.02 -32.88 -11.51
N PRO A 43 -11.67 -33.93 -10.96
CA PRO A 43 -12.98 -33.78 -10.32
C PRO A 43 -12.98 -33.00 -9.02
N ALA A 44 -11.90 -33.05 -8.24
CA ALA A 44 -11.75 -32.24 -7.02
C ALA A 44 -11.53 -30.77 -7.37
N PHE A 45 -10.83 -30.50 -8.47
CA PHE A 45 -10.57 -29.16 -8.96
C PHE A 45 -11.82 -28.44 -9.48
N ASN A 46 -12.73 -29.14 -10.14
CA ASN A 46 -14.03 -28.60 -10.53
C ASN A 46 -14.92 -28.26 -9.32
N ARG A 47 -14.66 -28.85 -8.13
CA ARG A 47 -15.26 -28.40 -6.86
C ARG A 47 -14.60 -27.15 -6.29
N LEU A 48 -13.36 -26.81 -6.67
CA LEU A 48 -12.70 -25.56 -6.26
C LEU A 48 -13.29 -24.32 -6.93
N THR A 49 -13.83 -24.49 -8.13
CA THR A 49 -14.65 -23.48 -8.80
C THR A 49 -16.06 -23.43 -8.22
N GLN A 50 -16.40 -24.37 -7.33
CA GLN A 50 -17.62 -24.31 -6.56
C GLN A 50 -17.49 -23.13 -5.59
N HIS A 51 -18.25 -22.16 -5.91
CA HIS A 51 -18.14 -20.79 -5.54
C HIS A 51 -18.04 -20.56 -4.03
N TYR A 52 -17.16 -19.68 -3.62
CA TYR A 52 -17.09 -19.13 -2.27
C TYR A 52 -18.49 -18.73 -1.72
N ALA A 53 -19.42 -18.35 -2.60
CA ALA A 53 -20.83 -18.13 -2.28
C ALA A 53 -21.51 -19.33 -1.63
N GLU A 54 -21.29 -20.56 -2.14
CA GLU A 54 -21.87 -21.79 -1.58
C GLU A 54 -21.23 -22.14 -0.23
N PHE A 55 -19.92 -21.93 -0.13
CA PHE A 55 -19.21 -22.08 1.12
C PHE A 55 -19.76 -21.13 2.20
N CYS A 56 -19.98 -19.87 1.88
CA CYS A 56 -20.56 -18.87 2.77
C CYS A 56 -22.01 -19.21 3.16
N ALA A 57 -22.82 -19.69 2.21
CA ALA A 57 -24.21 -20.06 2.45
C ALA A 57 -24.37 -21.34 3.30
N THR A 58 -23.35 -22.16 3.41
CA THR A 58 -23.34 -23.36 4.24
C THR A 58 -23.32 -22.98 5.72
N PRO A 59 -24.23 -23.53 6.58
CA PRO A 59 -24.21 -23.31 8.02
C PRO A 59 -22.83 -23.62 8.63
N ALA A 60 -22.41 -22.83 9.62
CA ALA A 60 -21.05 -22.89 10.16
C ALA A 60 -20.66 -24.28 10.71
N ASP A 61 -21.62 -24.98 11.33
CA ASP A 61 -21.47 -26.34 11.87
C ASP A 61 -21.40 -27.44 10.81
N GLN A 62 -21.71 -27.12 9.54
CA GLN A 62 -21.69 -28.04 8.40
C GLN A 62 -20.56 -27.73 7.42
N ARG A 63 -19.78 -26.65 7.65
CA ARG A 63 -18.69 -26.27 6.76
C ARG A 63 -17.53 -27.24 6.84
N VAL A 64 -17.05 -27.62 5.67
CA VAL A 64 -15.82 -28.38 5.52
C VAL A 64 -14.78 -27.45 4.88
N PHE A 65 -13.65 -27.26 5.55
CA PHE A 65 -12.58 -26.40 5.10
C PHE A 65 -11.54 -27.19 4.34
N TYR A 66 -11.15 -26.69 3.18
CA TYR A 66 -10.14 -27.29 2.32
C TYR A 66 -8.95 -26.35 2.15
N ALA A 67 -7.74 -26.90 2.25
CA ALA A 67 -6.51 -26.20 1.93
C ALA A 67 -5.78 -26.88 0.77
N LEU A 68 -5.06 -26.10 -0.03
CA LEU A 68 -4.14 -26.63 -1.02
C LEU A 68 -2.75 -26.74 -0.39
N LEU A 69 -2.28 -27.96 -0.13
CA LEU A 69 -0.97 -28.25 0.43
C LEU A 69 -0.22 -29.19 -0.52
N ASP A 70 1.00 -28.83 -0.90
CA ASP A 70 1.86 -29.61 -1.80
C ASP A 70 1.13 -30.08 -3.09
N GLY A 71 0.33 -29.19 -3.68
CA GLY A 71 -0.45 -29.47 -4.89
C GLY A 71 -1.65 -30.39 -4.68
N LYS A 72 -1.98 -30.73 -3.45
CA LYS A 72 -3.12 -31.57 -3.12
C LYS A 72 -4.12 -30.80 -2.28
N ILE A 73 -5.40 -30.99 -2.58
CA ILE A 73 -6.48 -30.50 -1.75
C ILE A 73 -6.65 -31.43 -0.58
N VAL A 74 -6.55 -30.90 0.61
CA VAL A 74 -6.71 -31.63 1.86
C VAL A 74 -7.82 -31.01 2.70
N THR A 75 -8.59 -31.84 3.39
CA THR A 75 -9.56 -31.39 4.39
C THR A 75 -8.81 -30.92 5.62
N GLN A 76 -9.10 -29.72 6.10
CA GLN A 76 -8.56 -29.20 7.36
C GLN A 76 -9.34 -29.80 8.53
N LYS A 77 -8.64 -30.35 9.50
CA LYS A 77 -9.22 -30.72 10.81
C LYS A 77 -9.07 -29.52 11.73
N LEU A 78 -10.17 -28.81 11.98
CA LEU A 78 -10.21 -27.60 12.78
C LEU A 78 -10.82 -27.91 14.16
N ASP A 79 -10.32 -27.22 15.17
CA ASP A 79 -10.85 -27.29 16.54
C ASP A 79 -11.57 -25.98 16.85
N ASP A 80 -12.88 -26.05 17.08
CA ASP A 80 -13.70 -24.88 17.45
C ASP A 80 -13.24 -24.21 18.74
N ALA A 81 -12.50 -24.90 19.61
CA ALA A 81 -11.90 -24.34 20.82
C ALA A 81 -10.84 -23.27 20.51
N THR A 82 -10.26 -23.26 19.32
CA THR A 82 -9.28 -22.26 18.86
C THR A 82 -9.92 -20.98 18.33
N TRP A 83 -11.26 -20.96 18.14
CA TRP A 83 -11.95 -19.74 17.76
C TRP A 83 -11.92 -18.72 18.90
N LYS A 84 -11.01 -17.75 18.79
CA LYS A 84 -10.92 -16.60 19.69
C LYS A 84 -10.84 -15.34 18.84
N PRO A 85 -11.87 -14.48 18.86
CA PRO A 85 -11.75 -13.15 18.30
C PRO A 85 -10.72 -12.39 19.14
N THR A 86 -9.50 -12.31 18.64
CA THR A 86 -8.43 -11.58 19.35
C THR A 86 -8.65 -10.09 19.21
N ALA A 87 -8.60 -9.38 20.33
CA ALA A 87 -8.72 -7.91 20.38
C ALA A 87 -7.65 -7.20 19.53
N TRP A 88 -6.50 -7.87 19.29
CA TRP A 88 -5.37 -7.36 18.54
C TRP A 88 -4.76 -8.53 17.76
N GLY A 89 -5.19 -8.75 16.58
CA GLY A 89 -4.67 -9.90 15.87
C GLY A 89 -4.35 -9.57 14.44
N ASP A 90 -3.09 -9.37 14.16
CA ASP A 90 -2.58 -9.99 12.96
C ASP A 90 -2.90 -11.47 13.04
N PRO A 91 -3.28 -12.12 11.93
CA PRO A 91 -3.39 -13.56 11.91
C PRO A 91 -2.13 -14.14 12.54
N PRO A 92 -2.20 -15.25 13.31
CA PRO A 92 -1.00 -15.89 13.76
C PRO A 92 -0.11 -16.11 12.54
N PRO A 93 1.22 -16.02 12.70
CA PRO A 93 2.11 -16.48 11.66
C PRO A 93 1.69 -17.93 11.40
N LEU A 94 0.99 -18.14 10.26
CA LEU A 94 0.46 -19.44 9.93
C LEU A 94 1.65 -20.38 9.82
N PRO A 95 1.73 -21.46 10.59
CA PRO A 95 2.61 -22.55 10.27
C PRO A 95 2.05 -23.15 8.97
N ILE A 96 2.45 -22.63 7.83
CA ILE A 96 2.22 -23.29 6.57
C ILE A 96 3.21 -24.45 6.55
N PRO A 97 2.75 -25.70 6.67
CA PRO A 97 3.64 -26.84 6.55
C PRO A 97 4.36 -26.75 5.20
N GLY A 98 5.68 -26.62 5.24
CA GLY A 98 6.51 -26.53 4.04
C GLY A 98 6.70 -25.14 3.46
N GLY A 99 6.21 -24.08 4.10
CA GLY A 99 6.41 -22.76 3.56
C GLY A 99 5.78 -21.65 4.35
N SER A 100 6.62 -20.77 4.73
CA SER A 100 6.21 -19.42 5.04
C SER A 100 5.61 -18.80 3.77
N TRP A 101 4.85 -17.75 3.90
CA TRP A 101 4.51 -16.82 2.82
C TRP A 101 5.75 -16.34 2.04
N ASP A 102 6.93 -16.84 2.36
CA ASP A 102 8.30 -16.47 2.03
C ASP A 102 8.85 -17.12 0.77
N GLY A 103 8.04 -17.77 -0.05
CA GLY A 103 8.51 -18.24 -1.33
C GLY A 103 8.91 -19.70 -1.35
N VAL A 104 8.21 -20.51 -0.59
CA VAL A 104 8.12 -21.92 -0.95
C VAL A 104 7.45 -22.01 -2.30
N PRO A 105 8.02 -22.80 -3.25
CA PRO A 105 7.35 -23.12 -4.48
C PRO A 105 5.97 -23.65 -4.13
N MET A 106 4.96 -22.86 -4.37
CA MET A 106 3.59 -23.30 -4.24
C MET A 106 3.41 -24.41 -5.24
N ALA A 107 2.97 -25.54 -4.76
CA ALA A 107 2.77 -26.71 -5.61
C ALA A 107 1.94 -26.35 -6.83
N ALA A 108 2.28 -26.98 -7.92
CA ALA A 108 1.87 -26.85 -9.29
C ALA A 108 0.75 -25.81 -9.54
N PRO A 109 1.02 -24.76 -10.31
CA PRO A 109 0.02 -23.74 -10.61
C PRO A 109 -1.22 -24.38 -11.21
N ILE A 110 -2.38 -23.87 -10.85
CA ILE A 110 -3.62 -24.20 -11.55
C ILE A 110 -3.43 -23.75 -13.00
N ALA A 111 -3.52 -24.68 -13.93
CA ALA A 111 -3.32 -24.39 -15.34
C ALA A 111 -4.30 -23.30 -15.82
N GLY A 112 -3.77 -22.32 -16.57
CA GLY A 112 -4.55 -21.26 -17.19
C GLY A 112 -4.84 -20.02 -16.33
N LEU A 113 -4.59 -20.03 -15.03
CA LEU A 113 -4.83 -18.84 -14.19
C LEU A 113 -3.85 -17.70 -14.48
N ALA A 114 -2.62 -17.98 -14.86
CA ALA A 114 -1.62 -16.97 -15.22
C ALA A 114 -1.91 -16.23 -16.55
N GLY A 115 -2.96 -16.64 -17.29
CA GLY A 115 -3.19 -16.12 -18.64
C GLY A 115 -2.15 -16.59 -19.65
N GLU A 116 -2.29 -16.12 -20.89
CA GLU A 116 -1.30 -16.37 -21.95
C GLU A 116 -0.16 -15.36 -21.88
N GLY A 117 1.09 -15.82 -21.94
CA GLY A 117 2.25 -14.93 -21.94
C GLY A 117 3.51 -15.58 -21.34
N PRO A 118 4.62 -14.83 -21.30
CA PRO A 118 5.89 -15.35 -20.83
C PRO A 118 5.99 -15.54 -19.32
N TYR A 119 5.19 -14.82 -18.53
CA TYR A 119 5.25 -14.91 -17.09
C TYR A 119 4.49 -16.11 -16.56
N GLN A 120 5.13 -16.87 -15.69
CA GLN A 120 4.58 -18.03 -15.01
C GLN A 120 4.47 -17.75 -13.51
N PRO A 121 3.58 -18.42 -12.75
CA PRO A 121 3.41 -18.20 -11.32
C PRO A 121 4.53 -18.85 -10.49
N THR A 122 5.77 -18.50 -10.81
CA THR A 122 6.99 -18.96 -10.13
C THR A 122 7.92 -17.77 -9.88
N TRP A 123 8.70 -17.82 -8.80
CA TRP A 123 9.63 -16.75 -8.49
C TRP A 123 10.68 -16.57 -9.61
N ASP A 124 11.20 -17.65 -10.18
CA ASP A 124 12.18 -17.58 -11.27
C ASP A 124 11.63 -16.82 -12.48
N SER A 125 10.37 -17.02 -12.81
CA SER A 125 9.72 -16.27 -13.88
C SER A 125 9.48 -14.81 -13.50
N LEU A 126 8.94 -14.55 -12.29
CA LEU A 126 8.66 -13.20 -11.85
C LEU A 126 9.94 -12.36 -11.64
N LEU A 127 11.08 -12.98 -11.32
CA LEU A 127 12.38 -12.31 -11.22
C LEU A 127 12.92 -11.76 -12.58
N GLN A 128 12.27 -12.10 -13.70
CA GLN A 128 12.56 -11.47 -15.00
C GLN A 128 11.94 -10.07 -15.13
N TYR A 129 11.11 -9.65 -14.17
CA TYR A 129 10.47 -8.34 -14.17
C TYR A 129 11.49 -7.20 -14.08
N GLU A 130 11.21 -6.14 -14.82
CA GLU A 130 11.90 -4.85 -14.71
C GLU A 130 10.86 -3.75 -14.57
N ALA A 131 11.01 -2.91 -13.56
CA ALA A 131 10.09 -1.80 -13.33
C ALA A 131 10.14 -0.82 -14.51
N PRO A 132 9.00 -0.45 -15.12
CA PRO A 132 8.95 0.38 -16.30
C PRO A 132 9.46 1.80 -16.03
N ASP A 133 10.00 2.42 -17.08
CA ASP A 133 10.59 3.77 -16.96
C ASP A 133 9.57 4.81 -16.51
N TRP A 134 8.30 4.71 -16.95
CA TRP A 134 7.29 5.68 -16.54
C TRP A 134 7.16 5.77 -15.01
N TYR A 135 7.23 4.64 -14.30
CA TYR A 135 7.14 4.59 -12.85
C TYR A 135 8.39 5.17 -12.16
N ARG A 136 9.56 4.82 -12.69
CA ARG A 136 10.85 5.33 -12.21
C ARG A 136 11.01 6.83 -12.48
N ASP A 137 10.28 7.38 -13.44
CA ASP A 137 10.26 8.78 -13.83
C ASP A 137 9.22 9.60 -13.08
N ALA A 138 8.08 9.00 -12.78
CA ALA A 138 6.95 9.64 -12.12
C ALA A 138 7.27 10.12 -10.69
N LYS A 139 7.99 9.36 -9.91
CA LYS A 139 8.52 9.69 -8.56
C LYS A 139 7.50 10.01 -7.48
N PHE A 140 6.31 10.51 -7.82
CA PHE A 140 5.29 10.92 -6.87
C PHE A 140 3.90 10.53 -7.34
N GLY A 141 3.17 9.81 -6.48
CA GLY A 141 1.78 9.45 -6.66
C GLY A 141 0.92 9.85 -5.47
N ILE A 142 -0.38 9.99 -5.71
CA ILE A 142 -1.37 10.18 -4.64
C ILE A 142 -2.31 8.98 -4.61
N TRP A 143 -2.65 8.58 -3.41
CA TRP A 143 -3.54 7.48 -3.10
C TRP A 143 -4.79 7.98 -2.39
N ALA A 144 -5.97 7.54 -2.81
CA ALA A 144 -7.19 7.66 -2.05
C ALA A 144 -7.51 6.32 -1.38
N HIS A 145 -7.04 6.11 -0.16
CA HIS A 145 -7.37 4.98 0.69
C HIS A 145 -8.77 5.20 1.28
N TRP A 146 -9.80 4.83 0.52
CA TRP A 146 -11.15 5.33 0.74
C TRP A 146 -12.20 4.25 0.47
N SER A 147 -12.91 3.84 1.51
CA SER A 147 -13.93 2.81 1.54
C SER A 147 -15.01 3.14 2.56
N PRO A 148 -16.08 2.34 2.70
CA PRO A 148 -17.12 2.57 3.72
C PRO A 148 -16.60 2.74 5.16
N GLN A 149 -15.38 2.32 5.47
CA GLN A 149 -14.77 2.55 6.78
C GLN A 149 -14.63 4.04 7.15
N CYS A 150 -14.67 4.95 6.16
CA CYS A 150 -14.65 6.38 6.42
C CYS A 150 -15.98 6.94 6.96
N VAL A 151 -17.09 6.18 6.87
CA VAL A 151 -18.43 6.66 7.24
C VAL A 151 -18.51 7.18 8.69
N PRO A 152 -17.93 6.51 9.69
CA PRO A 152 -17.91 7.04 11.05
C PRO A 152 -16.97 8.22 11.25
N GLU A 153 -16.06 8.50 10.31
CA GLU A 153 -15.00 9.49 10.44
C GLU A 153 -14.13 9.32 11.70
N ASP A 154 -13.91 8.08 12.10
CA ASP A 154 -13.16 7.69 13.31
C ASP A 154 -11.91 6.85 13.01
N GLY A 155 -11.34 7.04 11.80
CA GLY A 155 -10.07 6.48 11.38
C GLY A 155 -10.12 5.04 10.87
N ASP A 156 -8.94 4.46 10.76
CA ASP A 156 -8.74 3.16 10.13
C ASP A 156 -9.13 1.98 11.03
N TRP A 157 -9.43 0.83 10.41
CA TRP A 157 -9.85 -0.42 11.04
C TRP A 157 -11.19 -0.36 11.79
N TYR A 158 -11.97 0.68 11.58
CA TYR A 158 -13.28 0.84 12.24
C TYR A 158 -14.17 -0.39 12.04
N GLY A 159 -14.27 -0.89 10.79
CA GLY A 159 -15.12 -2.03 10.45
C GLY A 159 -14.84 -3.30 11.29
N ARG A 160 -13.60 -3.48 11.78
CA ARG A 160 -13.23 -4.57 12.70
C ARG A 160 -13.43 -4.19 14.17
N ASN A 161 -12.91 -3.02 14.54
CA ASN A 161 -12.78 -2.64 15.93
C ASN A 161 -14.14 -2.33 16.58
N MET A 162 -15.15 -1.98 15.77
CA MET A 162 -16.53 -1.83 16.25
C MET A 162 -17.12 -3.11 16.85
N TYR A 163 -16.56 -4.29 16.53
CA TYR A 163 -16.96 -5.60 17.06
C TYR A 163 -16.10 -6.09 18.23
N ILE A 164 -15.19 -5.28 18.72
CA ILE A 164 -14.31 -5.64 19.84
C ILE A 164 -14.76 -4.89 21.09
N GLU A 165 -15.49 -5.57 21.96
CA GLU A 165 -16.06 -5.00 23.20
C GLU A 165 -15.01 -4.19 23.97
N GLY A 166 -15.32 -2.92 24.27
CA GLY A 166 -14.43 -2.01 24.99
C GLY A 166 -13.32 -1.34 24.17
N ASN A 167 -13.19 -1.64 22.87
CA ASN A 167 -12.32 -0.88 21.98
C ASN A 167 -12.86 0.55 21.84
N PRO A 168 -12.02 1.61 21.73
CA PRO A 168 -12.50 2.98 21.51
C PRO A 168 -13.48 3.13 20.36
N GLN A 169 -13.29 2.44 19.24
CA GLN A 169 -14.20 2.47 18.09
C GLN A 169 -15.49 1.67 18.34
N ASN A 170 -15.46 0.65 19.20
CA ASN A 170 -16.69 -0.02 19.66
C ASN A 170 -17.50 0.91 20.59
N LEU A 171 -16.86 1.62 21.50
CA LEU A 171 -17.54 2.59 22.36
C LEU A 171 -18.15 3.73 21.54
N PHE A 172 -17.42 4.21 20.51
CA PHE A 172 -17.94 5.19 19.55
C PHE A 172 -19.16 4.63 18.80
N GLN A 173 -19.07 3.36 18.32
CA GLN A 173 -20.19 2.68 17.66
C GLN A 173 -21.44 2.63 18.53
N LEU A 174 -21.29 2.23 19.78
CA LEU A 174 -22.41 2.14 20.74
C LEU A 174 -23.09 3.49 20.97
N ASP A 175 -22.31 4.57 21.05
CA ASP A 175 -22.81 5.92 21.32
C ASP A 175 -23.51 6.54 20.10
N HIS A 176 -22.99 6.32 18.87
CA HIS A 176 -23.45 7.01 17.66
C HIS A 176 -24.41 6.19 16.81
N TYR A 177 -24.25 4.87 16.77
CA TYR A 177 -24.99 3.97 15.87
C TYR A 177 -25.77 2.88 16.61
N GLY A 178 -25.39 2.63 17.86
CA GLY A 178 -25.96 1.54 18.67
C GLY A 178 -25.17 0.22 18.52
N PRO A 179 -25.67 -0.86 19.12
CA PRO A 179 -24.94 -2.12 19.22
C PRO A 179 -24.77 -2.82 17.87
N PRO A 180 -23.60 -3.43 17.61
CA PRO A 180 -23.31 -4.12 16.35
C PRO A 180 -24.25 -5.32 16.04
N SER A 181 -24.97 -5.83 17.02
CA SER A 181 -26.04 -6.82 16.83
C SER A 181 -27.30 -6.25 16.15
N ARG A 182 -27.44 -4.92 16.05
CA ARG A 182 -28.57 -4.23 15.41
C ARG A 182 -28.17 -3.35 14.24
N PHE A 183 -27.02 -2.72 14.32
CA PHE A 183 -26.48 -1.84 13.30
C PHE A 183 -24.98 -2.17 13.14
N GLY A 184 -24.65 -2.95 12.12
CA GLY A 184 -23.30 -3.44 11.88
C GLY A 184 -22.61 -2.75 10.70
N TYR A 185 -21.46 -3.28 10.30
CA TYR A 185 -20.67 -2.71 9.23
C TYR A 185 -21.38 -2.69 7.87
N LYS A 186 -22.22 -3.71 7.57
CA LYS A 186 -23.05 -3.72 6.35
C LYS A 186 -23.93 -2.46 6.26
N ASP A 187 -24.43 -1.97 7.40
CA ASP A 187 -25.28 -0.78 7.45
C ASP A 187 -24.48 0.50 7.19
N LEU A 188 -23.21 0.55 7.63
CA LEU A 188 -22.27 1.61 7.27
C LEU A 188 -21.95 1.59 5.76
N CYS A 189 -21.82 0.41 5.14
CA CYS A 189 -21.64 0.31 3.70
C CYS A 189 -22.77 0.99 2.92
N ALA A 190 -24.01 0.84 3.37
CA ALA A 190 -25.17 1.50 2.75
C ALA A 190 -25.18 3.02 2.94
N GLN A 191 -24.53 3.54 3.98
CA GLN A 191 -24.44 4.97 4.25
C GLN A 191 -23.29 5.68 3.49
N TRP A 192 -22.42 4.95 2.82
CA TRP A 192 -21.34 5.52 2.01
C TRP A 192 -21.90 6.01 0.66
N THR A 193 -22.46 7.22 0.62
CA THR A 193 -23.28 7.69 -0.49
C THR A 193 -22.59 8.63 -1.48
N LEU A 194 -21.44 9.21 -1.12
CA LEU A 194 -20.60 10.07 -1.98
C LEU A 194 -21.33 11.26 -2.61
N LEU A 195 -22.24 11.89 -1.86
CA LEU A 195 -23.16 12.90 -2.39
C LEU A 195 -22.48 14.13 -3.02
N ASN A 196 -21.28 14.47 -2.55
CA ASN A 196 -20.52 15.66 -2.99
C ASN A 196 -19.25 15.29 -3.76
N TRP A 197 -19.10 14.02 -4.15
CA TRP A 197 -17.88 13.54 -4.80
C TRP A 197 -17.75 13.99 -6.25
N ASP A 198 -16.67 14.71 -6.50
CA ASP A 198 -16.24 15.12 -7.84
C ASP A 198 -14.82 14.56 -8.11
N PRO A 199 -14.71 13.40 -8.79
CA PRO A 199 -13.42 12.79 -9.08
C PRO A 199 -12.55 13.65 -10.00
N ASP A 200 -13.14 14.39 -10.93
CA ASP A 200 -12.37 15.24 -11.87
C ASP A 200 -11.70 16.40 -11.13
N ALA A 201 -12.43 17.06 -10.21
CA ALA A 201 -11.89 18.15 -9.39
C ALA A 201 -10.79 17.65 -8.42
N LEU A 202 -10.96 16.46 -7.82
CA LEU A 202 -9.95 15.91 -6.92
C LEU A 202 -8.69 15.48 -7.69
N ILE A 203 -8.81 14.82 -8.83
CA ILE A 203 -7.67 14.45 -9.67
C ILE A 203 -6.92 15.70 -10.18
N ASP A 204 -7.63 16.76 -10.57
CA ASP A 204 -7.00 18.04 -10.93
C ASP A 204 -6.16 18.59 -9.77
N ARG A 205 -6.69 18.58 -8.54
CA ARG A 205 -5.98 19.01 -7.34
C ARG A 205 -4.74 18.15 -7.06
N TYR A 206 -4.86 16.83 -7.17
CA TYR A 206 -3.75 15.90 -6.97
C TYR A 206 -2.65 16.09 -8.02
N LYS A 207 -3.03 16.29 -9.28
CA LYS A 207 -2.10 16.62 -10.35
C LYS A 207 -1.39 17.95 -10.11
N LYS A 208 -2.11 19.00 -9.66
CA LYS A 208 -1.52 20.30 -9.28
C LYS A 208 -0.56 20.17 -8.10
N ALA A 209 -0.83 19.27 -7.15
CA ALA A 209 0.11 18.94 -6.08
C ALA A 209 1.37 18.21 -6.57
N GLY A 210 1.41 17.79 -7.83
CA GLY A 210 2.59 17.18 -8.46
C GLY A 210 2.46 15.68 -8.70
N ALA A 211 1.33 15.05 -8.43
CA ALA A 211 1.15 13.62 -8.71
C ALA A 211 1.27 13.33 -10.21
N ARG A 212 1.95 12.24 -10.55
CA ARG A 212 2.10 11.71 -11.91
C ARG A 212 1.31 10.42 -12.12
N PHE A 213 0.81 9.82 -11.06
CA PHE A 213 -0.12 8.71 -11.07
C PHE A 213 -1.04 8.82 -9.85
N PHE A 214 -2.19 8.17 -9.95
CA PHE A 214 -3.19 8.13 -8.90
C PHE A 214 -3.53 6.69 -8.57
N ILE A 215 -3.75 6.38 -7.30
CA ILE A 215 -4.10 5.05 -6.83
C ILE A 215 -5.47 5.09 -6.16
N ALA A 216 -6.40 4.24 -6.58
CA ALA A 216 -7.68 4.02 -5.94
C ALA A 216 -7.64 2.78 -5.04
N LEU A 217 -8.24 2.83 -3.86
CA LEU A 217 -8.52 1.64 -3.06
C LEU A 217 -9.63 0.84 -3.75
N ALA A 218 -9.32 -0.36 -4.26
CA ALA A 218 -10.31 -1.23 -4.85
C ALA A 218 -11.09 -2.04 -3.80
N ASN A 219 -10.41 -2.50 -2.76
CA ASN A 219 -11.03 -3.03 -1.55
C ASN A 219 -10.06 -2.96 -0.37
N HIS A 220 -10.63 -2.92 0.83
CA HIS A 220 -9.88 -3.05 2.07
C HIS A 220 -10.07 -4.44 2.70
N HIS A 221 -9.56 -4.63 3.90
CA HIS A 221 -9.78 -5.85 4.70
C HIS A 221 -11.26 -6.08 5.03
N ASP A 222 -12.08 -5.07 4.85
CA ASP A 222 -13.54 -5.08 5.10
C ASP A 222 -14.36 -5.89 4.06
N GLY A 223 -13.71 -6.39 3.02
CA GLY A 223 -14.36 -7.24 2.02
C GLY A 223 -15.31 -6.53 1.05
N PHE A 224 -15.46 -5.19 1.16
CA PHE A 224 -16.31 -4.39 0.26
C PHE A 224 -15.52 -3.97 -0.98
N ASP A 225 -16.04 -4.27 -2.17
CA ASP A 225 -15.42 -3.85 -3.44
C ASP A 225 -15.90 -2.46 -3.84
N THR A 226 -14.98 -1.54 -4.12
CA THR A 226 -15.31 -0.17 -4.52
C THR A 226 -15.57 -0.01 -6.03
N TRP A 227 -15.50 -1.10 -6.81
CA TRP A 227 -15.94 -1.16 -8.21
C TRP A 227 -17.20 -2.02 -8.37
N ALA A 228 -17.79 -2.05 -9.57
CA ALA A 228 -18.92 -2.92 -9.90
C ALA A 228 -18.47 -4.36 -10.12
N SER A 229 -18.05 -5.01 -9.05
CA SER A 229 -17.51 -6.37 -9.05
C SER A 229 -18.56 -7.40 -9.45
N LYS A 230 -18.17 -8.35 -10.34
CA LYS A 230 -19.01 -9.49 -10.74
C LYS A 230 -18.96 -10.63 -9.73
N HIS A 231 -17.95 -10.66 -8.87
CA HIS A 231 -17.67 -11.76 -7.95
C HIS A 231 -17.97 -11.46 -6.49
N GLN A 232 -18.22 -10.18 -6.14
CA GLN A 232 -18.61 -9.75 -4.80
C GLN A 232 -19.91 -8.94 -4.85
N PRO A 233 -21.02 -9.45 -4.26
CA PRO A 233 -22.29 -8.70 -4.25
C PRO A 233 -22.23 -7.45 -3.35
N TRP A 234 -21.38 -7.45 -2.32
CA TRP A 234 -21.11 -6.27 -1.49
C TRP A 234 -20.11 -5.36 -2.20
N ASN A 235 -20.60 -4.50 -3.09
CA ASN A 235 -19.77 -3.61 -3.87
C ASN A 235 -20.45 -2.25 -4.09
N ALA A 236 -19.67 -1.27 -4.49
CA ALA A 236 -20.12 0.12 -4.68
C ALA A 236 -21.18 0.28 -5.80
N GLY A 237 -21.29 -0.67 -6.73
CA GLY A 237 -22.34 -0.67 -7.76
C GLY A 237 -23.70 -1.14 -7.22
N SER A 238 -23.72 -2.03 -6.23
CA SER A 238 -24.92 -2.64 -5.67
C SER A 238 -25.36 -2.05 -4.34
N SER A 239 -24.47 -1.40 -3.60
CA SER A 239 -24.72 -0.85 -2.27
C SER A 239 -23.99 0.48 -2.08
N GLY A 240 -24.45 1.30 -1.17
CA GLY A 240 -23.86 2.61 -0.89
C GLY A 240 -24.06 3.59 -2.04
N PRO A 241 -23.01 3.96 -2.79
CA PRO A 241 -23.11 4.99 -3.83
C PRO A 241 -23.83 4.55 -5.10
N HIS A 242 -24.12 3.25 -5.27
CA HIS A 242 -24.67 2.66 -6.50
C HIS A 242 -23.90 3.11 -7.76
N ARG A 243 -22.58 3.15 -7.66
CA ARG A 243 -21.68 3.67 -8.67
C ARG A 243 -20.35 2.92 -8.65
N ASP A 244 -19.79 2.64 -9.81
CA ASP A 244 -18.42 2.14 -9.93
C ASP A 244 -17.42 3.24 -9.56
N VAL A 245 -16.90 3.20 -8.33
CA VAL A 245 -15.99 4.23 -7.81
C VAL A 245 -14.60 4.12 -8.46
N VAL A 246 -14.07 2.90 -8.60
CA VAL A 246 -12.78 2.71 -9.31
C VAL A 246 -12.88 3.15 -10.76
N GLY A 247 -13.98 2.79 -11.46
CA GLY A 247 -14.20 3.20 -12.84
C GLY A 247 -14.28 4.72 -13.01
N ALA A 248 -14.92 5.41 -12.06
CA ALA A 248 -14.99 6.87 -12.09
C ALA A 248 -13.61 7.51 -11.84
N TRP A 249 -12.82 7.01 -10.88
CA TRP A 249 -11.44 7.43 -10.67
C TRP A 249 -10.56 7.17 -11.90
N ALA A 250 -10.69 5.99 -12.52
CA ALA A 250 -9.95 5.61 -13.72
C ALA A 250 -10.20 6.58 -14.88
N LYS A 251 -11.48 6.92 -15.09
CA LYS A 251 -11.89 7.90 -16.11
C LYS A 251 -11.28 9.28 -15.85
N ALA A 252 -11.38 9.78 -14.62
CA ALA A 252 -10.86 11.10 -14.24
C ALA A 252 -9.33 11.17 -14.35
N ALA A 253 -8.62 10.14 -13.85
CA ALA A 253 -7.16 10.08 -13.91
C ALA A 253 -6.64 10.06 -15.35
N ARG A 254 -7.20 9.19 -16.21
CA ARG A 254 -6.82 9.08 -17.62
C ARG A 254 -7.14 10.32 -18.43
N ALA A 255 -8.29 10.95 -18.18
CA ALA A 255 -8.66 12.21 -18.83
C ALA A 255 -7.65 13.32 -18.57
N GLN A 256 -6.95 13.27 -17.45
CA GLN A 256 -5.92 14.25 -17.08
C GLN A 256 -4.49 13.76 -17.32
N GLY A 257 -4.32 12.59 -17.96
CA GLY A 257 -3.02 12.02 -18.32
C GLY A 257 -2.25 11.43 -17.14
N LEU A 258 -2.92 11.09 -16.04
CA LEU A 258 -2.33 10.32 -14.94
C LEU A 258 -2.48 8.82 -15.20
N ARG A 259 -1.44 8.06 -14.85
CA ARG A 259 -1.52 6.60 -14.77
C ARG A 259 -2.42 6.17 -13.61
N LEU A 260 -3.13 5.05 -13.79
CA LEU A 260 -4.03 4.49 -12.78
C LEU A 260 -3.38 3.36 -12.00
N GLY A 261 -3.38 3.46 -10.69
CA GLY A 261 -3.13 2.36 -9.78
C GLY A 261 -4.40 1.90 -9.05
N VAL A 262 -4.41 0.66 -8.61
CA VAL A 262 -5.43 0.12 -7.70
C VAL A 262 -4.79 -0.67 -6.57
N THR A 263 -5.42 -0.67 -5.39
CA THR A 263 -4.93 -1.46 -4.25
C THR A 263 -5.93 -2.51 -3.82
N VAL A 264 -5.42 -3.69 -3.48
CA VAL A 264 -6.20 -4.86 -3.08
C VAL A 264 -5.72 -5.34 -1.71
N HIS A 265 -6.61 -5.29 -0.71
CA HIS A 265 -6.31 -5.63 0.68
C HIS A 265 -7.15 -6.83 1.18
N GLN A 266 -8.08 -7.33 0.40
CA GLN A 266 -9.06 -8.34 0.81
C GLN A 266 -8.45 -9.67 1.28
N ALA A 267 -7.20 -9.97 0.93
CA ALA A 267 -6.58 -11.22 1.35
C ALA A 267 -6.59 -11.40 2.87
N ARG A 268 -6.52 -10.31 3.64
CA ARG A 268 -6.59 -10.32 5.10
C ARG A 268 -8.03 -10.44 5.63
N ASN A 269 -9.07 -10.18 4.82
CA ASN A 269 -10.48 -10.25 5.24
C ASN A 269 -10.82 -11.57 5.92
N TRP A 270 -10.22 -12.70 5.49
CA TRP A 270 -10.41 -14.03 6.07
C TRP A 270 -10.32 -14.02 7.61
N TRP A 271 -9.30 -13.39 8.18
CA TRP A 271 -9.10 -13.31 9.63
C TRP A 271 -9.61 -12.01 10.25
N TRP A 272 -9.58 -10.95 9.46
CA TRP A 272 -9.78 -9.59 9.96
C TRP A 272 -11.19 -9.36 10.51
N PHE A 273 -12.19 -9.95 9.90
CA PHE A 273 -13.59 -9.80 10.32
C PHE A 273 -14.09 -10.85 11.30
N GLN A 274 -13.28 -11.80 11.75
CA GLN A 274 -13.74 -12.83 12.68
C GLN A 274 -14.42 -12.28 13.95
N PRO A 275 -14.04 -11.11 14.54
CA PRO A 275 -14.78 -10.52 15.66
C PRO A 275 -16.26 -10.24 15.37
N SER A 276 -16.66 -9.99 14.11
CA SER A 276 -18.06 -9.76 13.74
C SER A 276 -18.99 -10.96 13.95
N HIS A 277 -18.42 -12.16 14.12
CA HIS A 277 -19.15 -13.39 14.45
C HIS A 277 -19.34 -13.62 15.96
N GLY A 278 -18.87 -12.69 16.79
CA GLY A 278 -18.97 -12.70 18.24
C GLY A 278 -20.28 -12.12 18.78
N ALA A 279 -20.23 -11.75 20.04
CA ALA A 279 -21.29 -11.09 20.78
C ALA A 279 -20.67 -10.31 21.94
N ASP A 280 -21.36 -9.30 22.48
CA ASP A 280 -20.97 -8.68 23.74
C ASP A 280 -20.99 -9.71 24.87
N SER A 281 -20.03 -9.63 25.79
CA SER A 281 -19.96 -10.48 26.97
C SER A 281 -20.74 -9.88 28.17
N THR A 282 -21.01 -8.59 28.10
CA THR A 282 -21.64 -7.80 29.18
C THR A 282 -22.80 -6.96 28.65
N GLY A 283 -23.58 -6.38 29.57
CA GLY A 283 -24.68 -5.48 29.25
C GLY A 283 -25.99 -6.16 28.83
N PRO A 284 -27.01 -5.38 28.42
CA PRO A 284 -28.35 -5.87 28.15
C PRO A 284 -28.48 -6.77 26.89
N LEU A 285 -27.49 -6.78 26.04
CA LEU A 285 -27.40 -7.60 24.82
C LEU A 285 -26.31 -8.66 24.89
N ALA A 286 -25.80 -8.98 26.10
CA ALA A 286 -24.82 -10.03 26.29
C ALA A 286 -25.27 -11.35 25.64
N GLY A 287 -24.40 -11.97 24.83
CA GLY A 287 -24.70 -13.21 24.14
C GLY A 287 -25.56 -13.06 22.87
N VAL A 288 -26.03 -11.85 22.54
CA VAL A 288 -26.74 -11.62 21.26
C VAL A 288 -25.71 -11.52 20.16
N PRO A 289 -25.73 -12.42 19.16
CA PRO A 289 -24.73 -12.42 18.10
C PRO A 289 -24.71 -11.09 17.32
N TYR A 290 -23.52 -10.66 16.93
CA TYR A 290 -23.34 -9.57 16.01
C TYR A 290 -23.82 -9.93 14.59
N ASP A 291 -23.97 -8.95 13.73
CA ASP A 291 -24.53 -9.12 12.39
C ASP A 291 -23.63 -9.92 11.42
N GLY A 292 -22.36 -10.15 11.72
CA GLY A 292 -21.51 -11.11 11.01
C GLY A 292 -21.97 -12.56 11.13
N ALA A 293 -22.82 -12.88 12.12
CA ALA A 293 -23.44 -14.19 12.26
C ALA A 293 -24.69 -14.39 11.38
N LEU A 294 -25.15 -13.34 10.66
CA LEU A 294 -26.32 -13.41 9.78
C LEU A 294 -26.00 -14.13 8.46
N TYR A 295 -27.05 -14.69 7.83
CA TYR A 295 -27.02 -15.35 6.52
C TYR A 295 -28.06 -14.72 5.59
N ALA A 296 -27.95 -14.94 4.28
CA ALA A 296 -28.83 -14.39 3.27
C ALA A 296 -30.35 -14.56 3.56
N PRO A 297 -30.87 -15.69 4.07
CA PRO A 297 -32.29 -15.85 4.34
C PRO A 297 -32.85 -14.85 5.38
N GLN A 298 -32.01 -14.38 6.30
CA GLN A 298 -32.42 -13.42 7.34
C GLN A 298 -32.57 -12.00 6.77
N GLY A 299 -32.10 -11.76 5.55
CA GLY A 299 -32.30 -10.51 4.81
C GLY A 299 -33.67 -10.35 4.18
N LYS A 300 -34.57 -11.35 4.30
CA LYS A 300 -35.93 -11.25 3.76
C LYS A 300 -36.63 -10.03 4.36
N ASP A 301 -37.19 -9.20 3.48
CA ASP A 301 -37.87 -7.94 3.84
C ASP A 301 -36.97 -6.87 4.52
N GLN A 302 -35.64 -7.07 4.47
CA GLN A 302 -34.65 -6.08 4.91
C GLN A 302 -34.03 -5.38 3.71
N TRP A 303 -33.40 -4.22 3.94
CA TRP A 303 -32.72 -3.46 2.88
C TRP A 303 -31.62 -4.24 2.16
N TRP A 304 -31.00 -5.20 2.86
CA TRP A 304 -29.92 -6.06 2.32
C TRP A 304 -30.42 -7.40 1.76
N GLN A 305 -31.72 -7.50 1.45
CA GLN A 305 -32.30 -8.70 0.84
C GLN A 305 -31.54 -9.08 -0.44
N GLY A 306 -31.11 -10.32 -0.54
CA GLY A 306 -30.32 -10.84 -1.66
C GLY A 306 -28.80 -10.70 -1.48
N LEU A 307 -28.35 -9.98 -0.45
CA LEU A 307 -26.94 -9.90 -0.07
C LEU A 307 -26.66 -10.85 1.09
N ASP A 308 -25.64 -11.70 0.97
CA ASP A 308 -25.24 -12.60 2.06
C ASP A 308 -24.16 -11.94 2.92
N PRO A 309 -24.42 -11.64 4.21
CA PRO A 309 -23.43 -11.06 5.10
C PRO A 309 -22.16 -11.89 5.24
N GLN A 310 -22.25 -13.22 5.13
CA GLN A 310 -21.08 -14.11 5.16
C GLN A 310 -20.07 -13.82 4.04
N ARG A 311 -20.51 -13.19 2.96
CA ARG A 311 -19.60 -12.77 1.86
C ARG A 311 -18.91 -11.46 2.13
N LEU A 312 -19.47 -10.58 2.96
CA LEU A 312 -18.83 -9.35 3.42
C LEU A 312 -17.85 -9.64 4.55
N TYR A 313 -18.33 -10.32 5.60
CA TYR A 313 -17.61 -10.56 6.85
C TYR A 313 -16.62 -11.73 6.78
N SER A 314 -16.53 -12.41 5.63
CA SER A 314 -15.94 -13.74 5.55
C SER A 314 -16.73 -14.77 6.37
N ALA A 315 -16.49 -16.03 6.14
CA ALA A 315 -17.15 -17.11 6.86
C ALA A 315 -16.54 -17.26 8.26
N LYS A 316 -17.36 -17.54 9.27
CA LYS A 316 -16.85 -17.91 10.59
C LYS A 316 -15.99 -19.15 10.49
N HIS A 317 -14.82 -19.13 11.08
CA HIS A 317 -13.87 -20.26 11.12
C HIS A 317 -12.99 -20.18 12.37
N PRO A 318 -12.39 -21.31 12.82
CA PRO A 318 -11.36 -21.30 13.86
C PRO A 318 -10.18 -20.40 13.50
N TYR A 319 -9.51 -19.87 14.53
CA TYR A 319 -8.46 -18.86 14.34
C TYR A 319 -7.25 -19.35 13.54
N ASP A 320 -6.92 -20.64 13.65
CA ASP A 320 -5.81 -21.31 12.96
C ASP A 320 -6.19 -21.87 11.57
N ALA A 321 -7.44 -21.69 11.13
CA ALA A 321 -7.86 -22.14 9.83
C ALA A 321 -7.11 -21.41 8.72
N LEU A 322 -6.47 -22.16 7.84
CA LEU A 322 -5.93 -21.64 6.59
C LEU A 322 -7.09 -21.16 5.70
N PRO A 323 -6.85 -20.16 4.86
CA PRO A 323 -7.85 -19.72 3.90
C PRO A 323 -8.38 -20.91 3.08
N ASP A 324 -9.70 -21.05 3.05
CA ASP A 324 -10.33 -22.09 2.25
C ASP A 324 -9.99 -21.88 0.77
N VAL A 325 -9.86 -22.97 0.03
CA VAL A 325 -9.51 -22.90 -1.39
C VAL A 325 -10.50 -22.08 -2.19
N SER A 326 -11.80 -22.13 -1.84
CA SER A 326 -12.84 -21.31 -2.49
C SER A 326 -12.65 -19.82 -2.18
N TYR A 327 -12.16 -19.47 -0.99
CA TYR A 327 -11.81 -18.10 -0.64
C TYR A 327 -10.61 -17.58 -1.47
N VAL A 328 -9.57 -18.40 -1.62
CA VAL A 328 -8.41 -18.04 -2.45
C VAL A 328 -8.80 -17.87 -3.91
N MET A 329 -9.69 -18.73 -4.44
CA MET A 329 -10.27 -18.56 -5.78
C MET A 329 -11.09 -17.26 -5.89
N ASN A 330 -11.93 -16.95 -4.90
CA ASN A 330 -12.70 -15.70 -4.89
C ASN A 330 -11.79 -14.45 -4.87
N PHE A 331 -10.69 -14.50 -4.11
CA PHE A 331 -9.67 -13.46 -4.16
C PHE A 331 -9.07 -13.32 -5.56
N TYR A 332 -8.72 -14.42 -6.21
CA TYR A 332 -8.20 -14.43 -7.57
C TYR A 332 -9.24 -13.85 -8.55
N ASP A 333 -10.47 -14.36 -8.54
CA ASP A 333 -11.52 -13.96 -9.48
C ASP A 333 -11.89 -12.48 -9.34
N ARG A 334 -12.00 -11.96 -8.11
CA ARG A 334 -12.27 -10.54 -7.84
C ARG A 334 -11.13 -9.66 -8.34
N THR A 335 -9.88 -10.00 -8.04
CA THR A 335 -8.74 -9.20 -8.47
C THR A 335 -8.54 -9.27 -9.99
N ARG A 336 -8.75 -10.42 -10.60
CA ARG A 336 -8.76 -10.56 -12.06
C ARG A 336 -9.86 -9.71 -12.70
N ASP A 337 -11.08 -9.77 -12.18
CA ASP A 337 -12.22 -8.95 -12.66
C ASP A 337 -11.90 -7.45 -12.60
N LEU A 338 -11.23 -7.00 -11.52
CA LEU A 338 -10.73 -5.63 -11.39
C LEU A 338 -9.72 -5.26 -12.49
N ILE A 339 -8.75 -6.15 -12.75
CA ILE A 339 -7.75 -5.96 -13.82
C ILE A 339 -8.43 -5.90 -15.18
N ASP A 340 -9.31 -6.86 -15.48
CA ASP A 340 -10.00 -6.96 -16.77
C ASP A 340 -10.94 -5.78 -17.05
N GLN A 341 -11.59 -5.23 -16.02
CA GLN A 341 -12.52 -4.11 -16.18
C GLN A 341 -11.81 -2.75 -16.30
N HIS A 342 -10.70 -2.56 -15.59
CA HIS A 342 -10.10 -1.23 -15.42
C HIS A 342 -8.70 -1.09 -15.99
N ASP A 343 -8.03 -2.19 -16.40
CA ASP A 343 -6.68 -2.20 -16.98
C ASP A 343 -5.72 -1.25 -16.25
N PRO A 344 -5.47 -1.47 -14.94
CA PRO A 344 -4.62 -0.57 -14.16
C PRO A 344 -3.15 -0.68 -14.56
N ASP A 345 -2.42 0.44 -14.51
CA ASP A 345 -0.97 0.48 -14.72
C ASP A 345 -0.21 -0.04 -13.48
N LEU A 346 -0.82 0.06 -12.29
CA LEU A 346 -0.24 -0.37 -11.02
C LEU A 346 -1.26 -1.19 -10.23
N LEU A 347 -0.82 -2.35 -9.74
CA LEU A 347 -1.54 -3.19 -8.79
C LEU A 347 -0.74 -3.28 -7.49
N TYR A 348 -1.34 -2.86 -6.38
CA TYR A 348 -0.70 -2.89 -5.07
C TYR A 348 -1.38 -3.94 -4.18
N PHE A 349 -0.60 -4.85 -3.63
CA PHE A 349 -1.03 -5.78 -2.60
C PHE A 349 -0.63 -5.28 -1.21
N ASP A 350 -1.62 -4.99 -0.36
CA ASP A 350 -1.39 -4.63 1.04
C ASP A 350 -1.15 -5.88 1.92
N ASN A 351 -0.20 -6.68 1.52
CA ASN A 351 0.16 -7.91 2.20
C ASN A 351 1.67 -8.17 2.05
N PRO A 352 2.27 -8.92 2.99
CA PRO A 352 3.62 -9.41 2.79
C PRO A 352 3.74 -10.21 1.49
N ARG A 353 4.69 -9.84 0.64
CA ARG A 353 5.03 -10.49 -0.64
C ARG A 353 3.86 -10.54 -1.63
N VAL A 354 3.43 -11.74 -2.05
CA VAL A 354 2.20 -11.97 -2.81
C VAL A 354 1.17 -12.67 -1.92
N PRO A 355 -0.06 -12.15 -1.83
CA PRO A 355 -1.03 -12.65 -0.87
C PRO A 355 -1.59 -14.03 -1.24
N LEU A 356 -1.97 -14.80 -0.23
CA LEU A 356 -2.65 -16.10 -0.38
C LEU A 356 -1.91 -17.10 -1.28
N GLY A 357 -0.59 -17.00 -1.30
CA GLY A 357 0.29 -17.97 -1.94
C GLY A 357 0.01 -18.16 -3.43
N TRP A 358 -0.52 -19.35 -3.84
CA TRP A 358 -0.77 -19.66 -5.25
C TRP A 358 -1.74 -18.68 -5.92
N GLY A 359 -2.72 -18.15 -5.20
CA GLY A 359 -3.63 -17.12 -5.70
C GLY A 359 -2.89 -15.85 -6.13
N GLY A 360 -2.06 -15.31 -5.24
CA GLY A 360 -1.25 -14.14 -5.51
C GLY A 360 -0.17 -14.36 -6.58
N MET A 361 0.48 -15.54 -6.60
CA MET A 361 1.46 -15.88 -7.64
C MET A 361 0.84 -15.93 -9.04
N ASN A 362 -0.34 -16.53 -9.16
CA ASN A 362 -1.07 -16.55 -10.44
C ASN A 362 -1.52 -15.16 -10.85
N LEU A 363 -2.00 -14.33 -9.91
CA LEU A 363 -2.37 -12.95 -10.18
C LEU A 363 -1.17 -12.09 -10.62
N ALA A 364 -0.01 -12.28 -10.01
CA ALA A 364 1.20 -11.59 -10.42
C ALA A 364 1.57 -11.90 -11.87
N ALA A 365 1.58 -13.20 -12.23
CA ALA A 365 1.84 -13.63 -13.59
C ALA A 365 0.74 -13.15 -14.55
N TYR A 366 -0.52 -13.27 -14.16
CA TYR A 366 -1.67 -12.80 -14.93
C TYR A 366 -1.56 -11.30 -15.24
N PHE A 367 -1.29 -10.48 -14.23
CA PHE A 367 -1.22 -9.04 -14.37
C PHE A 367 -0.10 -8.62 -15.35
N TYR A 368 1.06 -9.24 -15.27
CA TYR A 368 2.16 -8.98 -16.22
C TYR A 368 1.81 -9.44 -17.63
N ASN A 369 1.22 -10.63 -17.79
CA ASN A 369 0.82 -11.16 -19.09
C ASN A 369 -0.31 -10.34 -19.72
N HIS A 370 -1.35 -9.98 -18.96
CA HIS A 370 -2.42 -9.10 -19.40
C HIS A 370 -1.89 -7.76 -19.90
N ASN A 371 -1.00 -7.14 -19.11
CA ASN A 371 -0.43 -5.85 -19.49
C ASN A 371 0.42 -5.93 -20.77
N LEU A 372 1.21 -7.00 -20.96
CA LEU A 372 1.93 -7.22 -22.22
C LEU A 372 0.97 -7.30 -23.42
N GLN A 373 -0.17 -7.96 -23.26
CA GLN A 373 -1.18 -8.11 -24.33
C GLN A 373 -1.83 -6.76 -24.66
N THR A 374 -2.23 -6.00 -23.64
CA THR A 374 -2.93 -4.71 -23.82
C THR A 374 -2.01 -3.58 -24.25
N HIS A 375 -0.68 -3.72 -24.03
CA HIS A 375 0.32 -2.69 -24.35
C HIS A 375 1.27 -3.07 -25.52
N GLY A 376 0.81 -3.95 -26.41
CA GLY A 376 1.55 -4.29 -27.65
C GLY A 376 2.91 -4.93 -27.39
N GLY A 377 3.03 -5.78 -26.38
CA GLY A 377 4.23 -6.52 -26.01
C GLY A 377 5.22 -5.73 -25.14
N ARG A 378 4.87 -4.54 -24.68
CA ARG A 378 5.68 -3.76 -23.73
C ARG A 378 5.12 -3.92 -22.33
N LEU A 379 5.99 -4.29 -21.38
CA LEU A 379 5.58 -4.37 -19.97
C LEU A 379 5.59 -2.97 -19.35
N GLU A 380 4.38 -2.45 -19.12
CA GLU A 380 4.15 -1.17 -18.46
C GLU A 380 3.57 -1.36 -17.03
N ALA A 381 3.33 -2.60 -16.62
CA ALA A 381 2.75 -2.95 -15.32
C ALA A 381 3.72 -2.68 -14.16
N VAL A 382 3.15 -2.19 -13.07
CA VAL A 382 3.83 -2.10 -11.77
C VAL A 382 3.05 -2.93 -10.76
N LEU A 383 3.63 -4.02 -10.29
CA LEU A 383 3.11 -4.78 -9.15
C LEU A 383 3.89 -4.40 -7.90
N THR A 384 3.21 -4.13 -6.79
CA THR A 384 3.89 -3.81 -5.53
C THR A 384 3.46 -4.73 -4.40
N GLY A 385 4.36 -4.95 -3.45
CA GLY A 385 4.10 -5.76 -2.27
C GLY A 385 5.08 -5.47 -1.13
N LYS A 386 4.59 -5.69 0.09
CA LYS A 386 5.33 -5.42 1.33
C LYS A 386 6.29 -6.55 1.69
N GLU A 387 7.26 -6.28 2.56
CA GLU A 387 8.13 -7.26 3.22
C GLU A 387 8.83 -8.24 2.28
N MET A 388 9.23 -7.76 1.10
CA MET A 388 9.94 -8.59 0.13
C MET A 388 11.33 -9.00 0.62
N PRO A 389 11.65 -10.31 0.68
CA PRO A 389 13.00 -10.76 0.96
C PRO A 389 13.99 -10.17 -0.05
N PRO A 390 15.23 -9.85 0.37
CA PRO A 390 16.20 -9.20 -0.52
C PRO A 390 16.37 -9.88 -1.88
N GLN A 391 16.40 -11.22 -1.92
CA GLN A 391 16.57 -12.01 -3.13
C GLN A 391 15.36 -12.01 -4.08
N LEU A 392 14.17 -11.61 -3.58
CA LEU A 392 12.93 -11.57 -4.38
C LEU A 392 12.48 -10.14 -4.73
N ARG A 393 13.21 -9.11 -4.28
CA ARG A 393 12.82 -7.70 -4.51
C ARG A 393 12.75 -7.28 -5.97
N LYS A 394 13.35 -8.05 -6.88
CA LYS A 394 13.26 -7.78 -8.31
C LYS A 394 11.96 -8.31 -8.92
N ALA A 395 11.28 -9.27 -8.30
CA ALA A 395 10.06 -9.86 -8.84
C ALA A 395 8.87 -8.89 -8.92
N LEU A 396 8.93 -7.81 -8.13
CA LEU A 396 7.96 -6.72 -8.06
C LEU A 396 8.62 -5.48 -7.43
N VAL A 397 7.93 -4.36 -7.39
CA VAL A 397 8.39 -3.16 -6.68
C VAL A 397 8.16 -3.34 -5.18
N ALA A 398 9.23 -3.43 -4.40
CA ALA A 398 9.14 -3.60 -2.96
C ALA A 398 8.60 -2.32 -2.29
N ASP A 399 7.59 -2.48 -1.46
CA ASP A 399 7.01 -1.40 -0.67
C ASP A 399 7.56 -1.40 0.76
N ILE A 400 7.81 -0.21 1.31
CA ILE A 400 8.21 0.01 2.70
C ILE A 400 7.17 0.93 3.35
N GLU A 401 6.22 0.30 4.02
CA GLU A 401 5.08 0.99 4.64
C GLU A 401 5.52 2.03 5.67
N ARG A 402 5.07 3.29 5.47
CA ARG A 402 5.41 4.44 6.34
C ARG A 402 6.90 4.47 6.68
N GLY A 403 7.74 4.10 5.69
CA GLY A 403 9.11 3.70 5.93
C GLY A 403 10.12 4.32 4.99
N LEU A 404 11.37 4.08 5.30
CA LEU A 404 12.52 4.68 4.64
C LEU A 404 13.60 3.62 4.37
N SER A 405 14.39 3.82 3.33
CA SER A 405 15.61 3.05 3.08
C SER A 405 16.83 3.73 3.72
N SER A 406 17.80 2.95 4.20
CA SER A 406 19.08 3.47 4.70
C SER A 406 20.03 3.90 3.58
N ASN A 407 19.89 3.32 2.38
CA ASN A 407 20.82 3.51 1.27
C ASN A 407 20.09 3.54 -0.08
N ILE A 408 20.83 3.83 -1.14
CA ILE A 408 20.35 3.68 -2.52
C ILE A 408 20.01 2.22 -2.76
N MET A 409 18.76 1.96 -3.14
CA MET A 409 18.28 0.62 -3.45
C MET A 409 18.69 0.22 -4.88
N PRO A 410 19.11 -1.03 -5.10
CA PRO A 410 19.54 -1.50 -6.42
C PRO A 410 18.38 -1.57 -7.44
N HIS A 411 17.17 -1.86 -6.96
CA HIS A 411 15.95 -1.94 -7.76
C HIS A 411 14.99 -0.81 -7.38
N ALA A 412 14.02 -0.53 -8.24
CA ALA A 412 12.92 0.37 -7.91
C ALA A 412 12.17 -0.13 -6.67
N TRP A 413 11.80 0.78 -5.82
CA TRP A 413 11.04 0.53 -4.59
C TRP A 413 10.09 1.69 -4.33
N GLN A 414 9.15 1.52 -3.43
CA GLN A 414 8.30 2.60 -3.01
C GLN A 414 8.27 2.78 -1.50
N SER A 415 7.98 4.00 -1.10
CA SER A 415 7.58 4.37 0.25
C SER A 415 6.21 4.98 0.17
N GLU A 416 5.33 4.61 1.08
CA GLU A 416 4.01 5.19 1.17
C GLU A 416 3.70 5.65 2.59
N THR A 417 2.85 6.66 2.71
CA THR A 417 2.34 7.14 4.00
C THR A 417 1.02 7.86 3.83
N CYS A 418 0.31 8.09 4.94
CA CYS A 418 -0.87 8.95 4.97
C CYS A 418 -0.54 10.31 5.59
N ILE A 419 -1.26 11.35 5.21
CA ILE A 419 -1.07 12.67 5.84
C ILE A 419 -1.59 12.73 7.27
N GLY A 420 -2.34 11.75 7.71
CA GLY A 420 -2.87 11.67 9.08
C GLY A 420 -3.21 10.24 9.47
N ASN A 421 -4.33 9.72 8.99
CA ASN A 421 -4.77 8.34 9.16
C ASN A 421 -5.03 7.70 7.79
N TRP A 422 -5.10 6.36 7.68
CA TRP A 422 -5.39 5.69 6.42
C TRP A 422 -6.80 5.99 5.93
N HIS A 423 -7.84 5.76 6.73
CA HIS A 423 -9.18 6.28 6.51
C HIS A 423 -9.38 7.60 7.28
N TYR A 424 -10.33 8.42 6.83
CA TYR A 424 -10.57 9.73 7.41
C TYR A 424 -10.87 9.65 8.91
N ASP A 425 -10.21 10.49 9.70
CA ASP A 425 -10.37 10.62 11.15
C ASP A 425 -10.61 12.09 11.49
N ARG A 426 -11.87 12.44 11.81
CA ARG A 426 -12.29 13.80 12.16
C ARG A 426 -11.51 14.39 13.33
N ALA A 427 -11.05 13.56 14.27
CA ALA A 427 -10.31 14.01 15.41
C ALA A 427 -8.96 14.66 15.04
N LEU A 428 -8.39 14.32 13.88
CA LEU A 428 -7.12 14.88 13.41
C LEU A 428 -7.24 16.37 13.07
N PHE A 429 -8.41 16.84 12.66
CA PHE A 429 -8.63 18.23 12.25
C PHE A 429 -8.26 19.23 13.35
N ASN A 430 -8.48 18.91 14.62
CA ASN A 430 -8.22 19.79 15.76
C ASN A 430 -6.91 19.50 16.50
N ARG A 431 -6.12 18.51 16.03
CA ARG A 431 -4.87 18.13 16.70
C ARG A 431 -3.67 18.79 16.02
N PRO A 432 -2.61 19.15 16.78
CA PRO A 432 -1.34 19.56 16.20
C PRO A 432 -0.68 18.38 15.50
N GLY A 433 0.02 18.67 14.38
CA GLY A 433 0.53 17.72 13.41
C GLY A 433 1.25 16.48 13.93
N GLN A 434 1.58 15.59 13.04
CA GLN A 434 2.33 14.34 13.15
C GLN A 434 1.82 13.31 14.20
N TYR A 435 1.27 12.16 13.79
CA TYR A 435 0.62 11.11 14.61
C TYR A 435 -0.45 11.59 15.62
N GLY A 436 -0.58 12.87 15.86
CA GLY A 436 -1.64 13.52 16.57
C GLY A 436 -2.50 14.41 15.67
N GLY A 437 -2.08 14.62 14.41
CA GLY A 437 -2.72 15.45 13.40
C GLY A 437 -2.14 15.20 12.01
N TYR A 438 -2.30 16.15 11.09
CA TYR A 438 -1.80 16.01 9.72
C TYR A 438 -0.28 16.25 9.62
N LEU A 439 0.38 15.52 8.71
CA LEU A 439 1.77 15.79 8.33
C LEU A 439 1.87 17.19 7.69
N PRO A 440 2.83 18.01 8.11
CA PRO A 440 3.05 19.29 7.46
C PRO A 440 3.64 19.10 6.05
N PRO A 441 3.35 19.99 5.08
CA PRO A 441 3.88 19.90 3.72
C PRO A 441 5.41 19.78 3.66
N ARG A 442 6.14 20.43 4.58
CA ARG A 442 7.59 20.33 4.71
C ARG A 442 8.05 18.88 4.89
N ASP A 443 7.43 18.14 5.79
CA ASP A 443 7.84 16.76 6.09
C ASP A 443 7.49 15.82 4.93
N VAL A 444 6.37 16.07 4.23
CA VAL A 444 6.01 15.37 2.99
C VAL A 444 7.08 15.59 1.91
N ILE A 445 7.52 16.81 1.70
CA ILE A 445 8.57 17.15 0.72
C ILE A 445 9.92 16.52 1.11
N HIS A 446 10.28 16.54 2.38
CA HIS A 446 11.50 15.87 2.87
C HIS A 446 11.45 14.35 2.62
N TRP A 447 10.29 13.73 2.86
CA TRP A 447 10.09 12.30 2.60
C TRP A 447 10.21 11.96 1.11
N LEU A 448 9.57 12.76 0.26
CA LEU A 448 9.68 12.63 -1.20
C LEU A 448 11.14 12.74 -1.66
N ILE A 449 11.86 13.78 -1.23
CA ILE A 449 13.27 14.00 -1.63
C ILE A 449 14.16 12.84 -1.14
N ASP A 450 14.01 12.41 0.11
CA ASP A 450 14.80 11.31 0.67
C ASP A 450 14.55 10.00 -0.08
N THR A 451 13.28 9.67 -0.36
CA THR A 451 12.88 8.48 -1.11
C THR A 451 13.46 8.48 -2.54
N VAL A 452 13.32 9.59 -3.25
CA VAL A 452 13.78 9.73 -4.64
C VAL A 452 15.31 9.67 -4.73
N SER A 453 16.02 10.26 -3.77
CA SER A 453 17.49 10.19 -3.71
C SER A 453 18.03 8.77 -3.56
N LYS A 454 17.18 7.83 -3.10
CA LYS A 454 17.50 6.43 -2.83
C LYS A 454 16.88 5.45 -3.84
N ASN A 455 16.53 5.92 -5.06
CA ASN A 455 15.92 5.15 -6.15
C ASN A 455 14.44 4.77 -5.93
N GLY A 456 13.75 5.48 -5.05
CA GLY A 456 12.37 5.19 -4.71
C GLY A 456 11.36 6.07 -5.44
N THR A 457 10.09 5.67 -5.30
CA THR A 457 8.88 6.42 -5.67
C THR A 457 8.07 6.64 -4.39
N PHE A 458 7.55 7.84 -4.20
CA PHE A 458 6.80 8.19 -2.99
C PHE A 458 5.31 8.27 -3.28
N ILE A 459 4.49 7.72 -2.38
CA ILE A 459 3.03 7.73 -2.47
C ILE A 459 2.47 8.36 -1.20
N LEU A 460 1.58 9.34 -1.38
CA LEU A 460 0.90 10.02 -0.30
C LEU A 460 -0.59 9.71 -0.31
N ASN A 461 -1.09 9.11 0.77
CA ASN A 461 -2.52 8.91 0.94
C ASN A 461 -3.21 10.19 1.44
N ILE A 462 -4.28 10.56 0.73
CA ILE A 462 -5.23 11.62 1.11
C ILE A 462 -6.58 10.92 1.33
N PRO A 463 -7.00 10.70 2.57
CA PRO A 463 -8.24 9.97 2.85
C PRO A 463 -9.45 10.85 2.54
N GLY A 464 -10.44 10.28 1.84
CA GLY A 464 -11.71 10.95 1.55
C GLY A 464 -12.69 10.88 2.72
N LYS A 465 -13.52 11.91 2.86
CA LYS A 465 -14.68 11.94 3.76
C LYS A 465 -15.84 11.10 3.20
N PRO A 466 -16.83 10.73 4.03
CA PRO A 466 -17.98 9.93 3.58
C PRO A 466 -18.77 10.56 2.45
N ASP A 467 -18.81 11.87 2.36
CA ASP A 467 -19.52 12.62 1.34
C ASP A 467 -18.74 12.79 0.01
N GLY A 468 -17.49 12.30 -0.03
CA GLY A 468 -16.64 12.38 -1.22
C GLY A 468 -15.74 13.60 -1.28
N THR A 469 -15.77 14.48 -0.28
CA THR A 469 -14.86 15.62 -0.19
C THR A 469 -13.60 15.30 0.64
N ILE A 470 -12.64 16.20 0.63
CA ILE A 470 -11.51 16.25 1.55
C ILE A 470 -11.60 17.53 2.40
N ASP A 471 -10.99 17.55 3.58
CA ASP A 471 -11.11 18.71 4.45
C ASP A 471 -10.14 19.85 4.10
N SER A 472 -10.36 21.03 4.73
CA SER A 472 -9.58 22.24 4.43
C SER A 472 -8.10 22.14 4.83
N LYS A 473 -7.76 21.30 5.81
CA LYS A 473 -6.36 21.08 6.20
C LYS A 473 -5.64 20.14 5.25
N GLU A 474 -6.34 19.12 4.74
CA GLU A 474 -5.83 18.26 3.66
C GLU A 474 -5.58 19.08 2.40
N ILE A 475 -6.52 19.98 2.07
CA ILE A 475 -6.36 20.95 0.97
C ILE A 475 -5.12 21.82 1.19
N ALA A 476 -4.92 22.37 2.39
CA ALA A 476 -3.77 23.23 2.69
C ALA A 476 -2.43 22.47 2.58
N VAL A 477 -2.40 21.18 2.96
CA VAL A 477 -1.21 20.33 2.76
C VAL A 477 -0.91 20.16 1.28
N LEU A 478 -1.93 19.84 0.46
CA LEU A 478 -1.77 19.69 -0.99
C LEU A 478 -1.32 20.99 -1.67
N ASP A 479 -1.87 22.13 -1.25
CA ASP A 479 -1.50 23.45 -1.79
C ASP A 479 -0.03 23.80 -1.43
N GLY A 480 0.42 23.45 -0.22
CA GLY A 480 1.82 23.61 0.18
C GLY A 480 2.77 22.73 -0.65
N ILE A 481 2.39 21.48 -0.89
CA ILE A 481 3.16 20.57 -1.77
C ILE A 481 3.21 21.14 -3.19
N ALA A 482 2.07 21.59 -3.73
CA ALA A 482 1.96 22.18 -5.07
C ALA A 482 2.91 23.37 -5.23
N ALA A 483 2.93 24.29 -4.26
CA ALA A 483 3.78 25.47 -4.29
C ALA A 483 5.27 25.11 -4.39
N TRP A 484 5.73 24.06 -3.71
CA TRP A 484 7.11 23.60 -3.80
C TRP A 484 7.39 22.87 -5.12
N MET A 485 6.49 21.96 -5.52
CA MET A 485 6.66 21.10 -6.71
C MET A 485 6.65 21.91 -8.02
N GLN A 486 5.84 22.98 -8.11
CA GLN A 486 5.82 23.87 -9.27
C GLN A 486 7.21 24.46 -9.57
N THR A 487 7.97 24.78 -8.54
CA THR A 487 9.30 25.34 -8.68
C THR A 487 10.38 24.27 -8.86
N ASN A 488 10.32 23.20 -8.07
CA ASN A 488 11.44 22.27 -7.91
C ASN A 488 11.23 20.90 -8.62
N GLY A 489 10.10 20.72 -9.30
CA GLY A 489 9.74 19.42 -9.92
C GLY A 489 10.77 18.88 -10.91
N GLU A 490 11.55 19.74 -11.61
CA GLU A 490 12.62 19.27 -12.51
C GLU A 490 13.72 18.48 -11.80
N ALA A 491 13.94 18.75 -10.52
CA ALA A 491 14.93 18.04 -9.71
C ALA A 491 14.41 16.71 -9.13
N ILE A 492 13.10 16.47 -9.24
CA ILE A 492 12.40 15.26 -8.78
C ILE A 492 12.11 14.31 -9.95
N TYR A 493 11.31 14.77 -10.93
CA TYR A 493 10.86 13.92 -12.03
C TYR A 493 12.00 13.56 -13.00
N ASP A 494 11.89 12.39 -13.64
CA ASP A 494 12.86 11.94 -14.64
C ASP A 494 14.31 11.81 -14.12
N THR A 495 14.48 11.79 -12.79
CA THR A 495 15.80 11.70 -12.16
C THR A 495 16.19 10.27 -11.79
N ARG A 496 17.45 10.09 -11.47
CA ARG A 496 18.04 8.87 -10.92
C ARG A 496 18.91 9.23 -9.72
N PRO A 497 19.20 8.26 -8.83
CA PRO A 497 20.16 8.48 -7.75
C PRO A 497 21.51 8.93 -8.31
N TRP A 498 22.19 9.75 -7.54
CA TRP A 498 23.59 10.09 -7.82
C TRP A 498 24.53 9.06 -7.14
N LYS A 499 25.85 9.32 -7.07
CA LYS A 499 26.86 8.44 -6.47
C LYS A 499 26.62 8.20 -4.97
N THR A 500 26.00 9.14 -4.28
CA THR A 500 25.51 9.05 -2.90
C THR A 500 24.10 9.63 -2.81
N PHE A 501 23.29 9.14 -1.89
CA PHE A 501 21.96 9.69 -1.68
C PHE A 501 21.97 11.05 -0.96
N GLY A 502 23.01 11.31 -0.15
CA GLY A 502 23.05 12.52 0.63
C GLY A 502 24.19 12.58 1.63
N GLU A 503 24.22 13.68 2.38
CA GLU A 503 25.08 13.94 3.52
C GLU A 503 24.32 14.79 4.55
N GLY A 504 24.84 14.90 5.77
CA GLY A 504 24.27 15.72 6.83
C GLY A 504 24.48 15.12 8.20
N PRO A 505 24.16 15.86 9.27
CA PRO A 505 24.38 15.43 10.65
C PRO A 505 23.28 14.47 11.16
N HIS A 506 22.07 14.48 10.57
CA HIS A 506 20.96 13.71 11.08
C HIS A 506 20.85 12.36 10.37
N ALA A 507 20.77 11.31 11.18
CA ALA A 507 20.47 9.97 10.71
C ALA A 507 18.96 9.76 10.64
N ILE A 508 18.51 8.99 9.66
CA ILE A 508 17.14 8.48 9.58
C ILE A 508 17.11 6.99 9.92
N ASN A 509 16.04 6.56 10.54
CA ASN A 509 15.80 5.15 10.80
C ASN A 509 15.23 4.50 9.52
N ALA A 510 15.80 3.35 9.13
CA ALA A 510 15.31 2.59 7.99
C ALA A 510 14.32 1.50 8.42
N GLY A 511 13.46 1.11 7.47
CA GLY A 511 12.45 0.07 7.68
C GLY A 511 11.03 0.63 7.78
N SER A 512 10.06 -0.28 7.83
CA SER A 512 8.64 0.07 7.93
C SER A 512 8.34 0.81 9.24
N PHE A 513 7.40 1.76 9.19
CA PHE A 513 6.96 2.60 10.31
C PHE A 513 8.06 3.49 10.95
N GLN A 514 9.17 3.73 10.22
CA GLN A 514 10.27 4.58 10.68
C GLN A 514 10.24 6.00 10.09
N GLY A 515 9.22 6.33 9.32
CA GLY A 515 9.09 7.61 8.61
C GLY A 515 9.11 8.86 9.50
N ASN A 516 8.82 8.72 10.80
CA ASN A 516 8.91 9.83 11.76
C ASN A 516 10.28 10.47 11.84
N SER A 517 11.34 9.70 11.56
CA SER A 517 12.70 10.22 11.58
C SER A 517 12.94 11.32 10.53
N ILE A 518 12.06 11.45 9.54
CA ILE A 518 12.16 12.50 8.51
C ILE A 518 12.03 13.91 9.08
N SER A 519 11.26 14.09 10.15
CA SER A 519 11.04 15.41 10.78
C SER A 519 12.30 15.99 11.43
N ALA A 520 13.30 15.14 11.72
CA ALA A 520 14.59 15.58 12.27
C ALA A 520 15.47 16.25 11.22
N LEU A 521 15.23 16.04 9.92
CA LEU A 521 16.03 16.59 8.84
C LEU A 521 15.86 18.12 8.73
N GLY A 522 16.93 18.79 8.39
CA GLY A 522 16.98 20.26 8.31
C GLY A 522 17.96 20.78 7.26
N ALA A 523 18.18 22.09 7.28
CA ALA A 523 18.99 22.81 6.29
C ALA A 523 20.47 22.35 6.18
N GLU A 524 20.96 21.59 7.16
CA GLU A 524 22.30 21.01 7.16
C GLU A 524 22.35 19.62 6.48
N ASP A 525 21.19 19.03 6.20
CA ASP A 525 21.07 17.76 5.50
C ASP A 525 20.89 18.01 4.02
N VAL A 526 21.68 17.31 3.21
CA VAL A 526 21.64 17.42 1.76
C VAL A 526 21.26 16.08 1.16
N ARG A 527 20.43 16.09 0.11
CA ARG A 527 20.09 14.92 -0.71
C ARG A 527 20.45 15.18 -2.16
N PHE A 528 20.72 14.10 -2.92
CA PHE A 528 21.16 14.22 -4.30
C PHE A 528 20.33 13.37 -5.25
N THR A 529 20.02 13.96 -6.39
CA THR A 529 19.56 13.25 -7.59
C THR A 529 20.41 13.70 -8.79
N ARG A 530 20.26 13.03 -9.93
CA ARG A 530 20.85 13.47 -11.20
C ARG A 530 19.85 13.29 -12.34
N ASN A 531 20.04 14.03 -13.44
CA ASN A 531 19.30 13.75 -14.66
C ASN A 531 19.73 12.38 -15.27
N LYS A 532 18.93 11.83 -16.16
CA LYS A 532 19.23 10.52 -16.81
C LYS A 532 20.58 10.51 -17.55
N ALA A 533 20.93 11.63 -18.19
CA ALA A 533 22.19 11.76 -18.93
C ALA A 533 23.43 11.83 -18.02
N GLY A 534 23.26 12.11 -16.73
CA GLY A 534 24.39 12.25 -15.81
C GLY A 534 25.15 13.57 -15.92
N THR A 535 24.64 14.54 -16.68
CA THR A 535 25.27 15.85 -16.93
C THR A 535 24.87 16.93 -15.92
N VAL A 536 23.80 16.67 -15.16
CA VAL A 536 23.29 17.57 -14.11
C VAL A 536 23.10 16.79 -12.82
N ILE A 537 23.61 17.36 -11.73
CA ILE A 537 23.33 16.91 -10.36
C ILE A 537 22.39 17.93 -9.72
N TYR A 538 21.39 17.43 -9.01
CA TYR A 538 20.54 18.25 -8.15
C TYR A 538 20.93 17.99 -6.71
N ALA A 539 21.15 19.08 -5.93
CA ALA A 539 21.45 19.02 -4.51
C ALA A 539 20.36 19.76 -3.73
N PHE A 540 19.67 19.06 -2.85
CA PHE A 540 18.59 19.59 -2.03
C PHE A 540 19.10 19.81 -0.62
N PHE A 541 19.13 21.06 -0.16
CA PHE A 541 19.17 21.37 1.27
C PHE A 541 17.76 21.18 1.83
N LEU A 542 17.60 20.41 2.90
CA LEU A 542 16.30 20.15 3.50
C LEU A 542 15.86 21.28 4.44
N GLY A 543 15.77 22.47 3.87
CA GLY A 543 15.49 23.76 4.46
C GLY A 543 16.33 24.84 3.79
N TRP A 544 16.26 26.07 4.30
CA TRP A 544 17.08 27.18 3.80
C TRP A 544 18.44 27.22 4.51
N PRO A 545 19.56 26.94 3.84
CA PRO A 545 20.86 26.82 4.49
C PRO A 545 21.38 28.21 4.93
N LYS A 546 22.14 28.22 6.02
CA LYS A 546 22.93 29.38 6.41
C LYS A 546 24.09 29.60 5.44
N ALA A 547 24.37 30.82 5.05
CA ALA A 547 25.49 31.16 4.16
C ALA A 547 26.81 31.31 4.93
N PRO A 548 27.95 30.84 4.38
CA PRO A 548 28.07 29.96 3.24
C PRO A 548 27.80 28.50 3.60
N ALA A 549 27.09 27.78 2.74
CA ALA A 549 26.94 26.35 2.86
C ALA A 549 28.09 25.61 2.15
N ILE A 550 28.47 24.42 2.66
CA ILE A 550 29.49 23.55 2.07
C ILE A 550 28.90 22.18 1.83
N VAL A 551 28.84 21.76 0.56
CA VAL A 551 28.41 20.41 0.14
C VAL A 551 29.65 19.55 -0.05
N LYS A 552 29.98 18.73 0.95
CA LYS A 552 31.24 17.97 1.02
C LYS A 552 31.36 16.92 -0.10
N ALA A 553 30.26 16.23 -0.41
CA ALA A 553 30.22 15.21 -1.47
C ALA A 553 30.60 15.75 -2.86
N LEU A 554 30.50 17.06 -3.08
CA LEU A 554 30.83 17.74 -4.33
C LEU A 554 32.24 18.38 -4.35
N GLY A 555 33.08 18.06 -3.35
CA GLY A 555 34.47 18.53 -3.29
C GLY A 555 35.36 17.89 -4.35
N ALA A 556 36.40 18.62 -4.77
CA ALA A 556 37.35 18.12 -5.75
C ALA A 556 38.17 16.92 -5.23
N SER A 557 38.32 16.78 -3.91
CA SER A 557 38.98 15.62 -3.26
C SER A 557 37.99 14.62 -2.65
N ALA A 558 36.69 14.80 -2.83
CA ALA A 558 35.71 13.88 -2.30
C ALA A 558 35.75 12.51 -3.04
N PRO A 559 35.51 11.37 -2.36
CA PRO A 559 35.37 10.06 -3.03
C PRO A 559 34.27 10.06 -4.10
N THR A 560 33.27 10.92 -3.92
CA THR A 560 32.13 11.12 -4.83
C THR A 560 32.37 12.22 -5.85
N ASN A 561 33.58 12.82 -5.91
CA ASN A 561 33.91 13.92 -6.81
C ASN A 561 33.15 13.84 -8.15
N PRO A 562 32.34 14.86 -8.49
CA PRO A 562 31.54 14.88 -9.71
C PRO A 562 32.37 15.12 -10.98
N GLY A 563 33.64 15.53 -10.85
CA GLY A 563 34.43 16.14 -11.88
C GLY A 563 34.34 17.68 -11.82
N LYS A 564 34.67 18.33 -12.94
CA LYS A 564 34.61 19.79 -13.03
C LYS A 564 33.18 20.27 -13.11
N ILE A 565 32.82 21.15 -12.18
CA ILE A 565 31.52 21.83 -12.19
C ILE A 565 31.59 23.02 -13.15
N GLY A 566 30.65 23.11 -14.07
CA GLY A 566 30.54 24.19 -15.05
C GLY A 566 29.66 25.34 -14.57
N ASN A 567 28.54 25.02 -13.93
CA ASN A 567 27.62 26.04 -13.42
C ASN A 567 26.82 25.55 -12.21
N VAL A 568 26.41 26.47 -11.34
CA VAL A 568 25.51 26.22 -10.21
C VAL A 568 24.42 27.28 -10.20
N GLN A 569 23.16 26.84 -10.18
CA GLN A 569 21.97 27.67 -10.15
C GLN A 569 21.07 27.25 -8.97
N LEU A 570 20.42 28.20 -8.35
CA LEU A 570 19.31 27.93 -7.42
C LEU A 570 18.03 27.82 -8.25
N ILE A 571 17.32 26.71 -8.13
CA ILE A 571 16.05 26.52 -8.83
C ILE A 571 15.00 27.52 -8.32
N GLY A 572 14.20 28.09 -9.21
CA GLY A 572 13.16 29.07 -8.91
C GLY A 572 13.60 30.53 -9.00
N THR A 573 14.84 30.81 -9.38
CA THR A 573 15.32 32.18 -9.58
C THR A 573 16.47 32.26 -10.59
N ASP A 574 16.54 33.37 -11.32
CA ASP A 574 17.68 33.73 -12.18
C ASP A 574 18.81 34.46 -11.43
N GLN A 575 18.64 34.68 -10.13
CA GLN A 575 19.66 35.37 -9.34
C GLN A 575 20.92 34.50 -9.24
N ARG A 576 22.06 35.17 -9.39
CA ARG A 576 23.36 34.50 -9.41
C ARG A 576 23.70 33.89 -8.05
N VAL A 577 23.98 32.61 -8.02
CA VAL A 577 24.60 31.90 -6.89
C VAL A 577 26.11 32.13 -6.93
N LYS A 578 26.70 32.54 -5.82
CA LYS A 578 28.16 32.55 -5.67
C LYS A 578 28.59 31.17 -5.25
N TRP A 579 29.52 30.57 -6.01
CA TRP A 579 29.98 29.22 -5.72
C TRP A 579 31.46 29.04 -6.04
N GLN A 580 32.10 28.06 -5.38
CA GLN A 580 33.48 27.66 -5.64
C GLN A 580 33.63 26.15 -5.29
N GLN A 581 34.07 25.34 -6.25
CA GLN A 581 34.48 23.97 -5.97
C GLN A 581 35.88 23.98 -5.35
N ARG A 582 35.98 23.47 -4.12
CA ARG A 582 37.22 23.34 -3.35
C ARG A 582 37.54 21.87 -3.10
N ALA A 583 38.72 21.58 -2.56
CA ALA A 583 39.10 20.21 -2.19
C ALA A 583 38.07 19.57 -1.22
N GLU A 584 37.67 20.34 -0.19
CA GLU A 584 36.80 19.91 0.89
C GLU A 584 35.29 19.88 0.57
N GLY A 585 34.87 20.57 -0.51
CA GLY A 585 33.45 20.66 -0.87
C GLY A 585 33.12 21.73 -1.90
N LEU A 586 31.88 21.75 -2.35
CA LEU A 586 31.30 22.87 -3.09
C LEU A 586 30.80 23.93 -2.09
N ARG A 587 31.49 25.07 -2.02
CA ARG A 587 31.04 26.20 -1.24
C ARG A 587 30.01 27.00 -2.03
N VAL A 588 28.88 27.31 -1.40
CA VAL A 588 27.73 27.98 -2.03
C VAL A 588 27.23 29.11 -1.14
N GLU A 589 26.95 30.26 -1.73
CA GLU A 589 26.23 31.34 -1.11
C GLU A 589 24.96 31.62 -1.92
N LEU A 590 23.80 31.33 -1.30
CA LEU A 590 22.51 31.62 -1.90
C LEU A 590 22.25 33.15 -1.91
N PRO A 591 21.44 33.67 -2.88
CA PRO A 591 21.14 35.09 -2.94
C PRO A 591 20.31 35.55 -1.73
N ASP A 592 20.80 36.55 -0.98
CA ASP A 592 20.10 37.08 0.20
C ASP A 592 18.77 37.77 -0.12
N SER A 593 18.63 38.27 -1.35
CA SER A 593 17.44 38.98 -1.83
C SER A 593 16.32 38.05 -2.31
N TYR A 594 16.61 36.75 -2.51
CA TYR A 594 15.60 35.80 -2.94
C TYR A 594 14.91 35.15 -1.74
N ARG A 595 13.59 35.10 -1.81
CA ARG A 595 12.76 34.34 -0.87
C ARG A 595 11.81 33.48 -1.69
N PRO A 596 11.86 32.14 -1.56
CA PRO A 596 10.91 31.25 -2.22
C PRO A 596 9.51 31.42 -1.62
N ALA A 597 8.48 31.03 -2.35
CA ALA A 597 7.10 31.02 -1.86
C ALA A 597 6.94 30.12 -0.62
N VAL A 598 7.70 29.02 -0.60
CA VAL A 598 7.82 28.09 0.53
C VAL A 598 9.28 27.63 0.67
N ASP A 599 9.78 27.53 1.89
CA ASP A 599 11.18 27.25 2.20
C ASP A 599 11.42 25.83 2.73
N TYR A 600 10.58 24.87 2.30
CA TYR A 600 10.67 23.48 2.77
C TYR A 600 12.01 22.83 2.40
N ALA A 601 12.49 23.07 1.20
CA ALA A 601 13.82 22.66 0.75
C ALA A 601 14.31 23.59 -0.38
N ALA A 602 15.61 23.89 -0.41
CA ALA A 602 16.25 24.63 -1.50
C ALA A 602 16.99 23.68 -2.44
N ALA A 603 16.71 23.73 -3.74
CA ALA A 603 17.32 22.85 -4.73
C ALA A 603 18.33 23.61 -5.62
N LEU A 604 19.55 23.07 -5.68
CA LEU A 604 20.59 23.53 -6.63
C LEU A 604 20.61 22.64 -7.86
N LYS A 605 20.70 23.27 -9.03
CA LYS A 605 20.99 22.64 -10.32
C LYS A 605 22.47 22.85 -10.64
N ILE A 606 23.22 21.75 -10.73
CA ILE A 606 24.68 21.75 -10.87
C ILE A 606 25.01 21.09 -12.20
N ALA A 607 25.36 21.90 -13.20
CA ALA A 607 25.79 21.40 -14.51
C ALA A 607 27.28 21.04 -14.44
N LEU A 608 27.63 19.86 -14.97
CA LEU A 608 29.01 19.39 -15.12
C LEU A 608 29.60 19.98 -16.40
N ALA A 609 30.95 20.27 -16.40
CA ALA A 609 31.65 20.87 -17.52
C ALA A 609 32.02 19.84 -18.61
#